data_6276a73ea505fc27061e9be5c8e52773
#
_entry.id   6276a73ea505fc27061e9be5c8e52773
#
_cell.length_a   1.000
_cell.length_b   1.000
_cell.length_c   1.000
_cell.angle_alpha   90.00
_cell.angle_beta   90.00
_cell.angle_gamma   90.00
#
_symmetry.space_group_name_H-M   'P 1'
#
loop_
_entity.id
_entity.type
_entity.pdbx_description
1 polymer ?
#
loop_
_entity_poly.entity_id
_entity_poly.type
_entity_poly.pdbx_seq_one_letter_code
_entity_poly.pdbx_strand_id
1 'polypeptide(L)'
;MKRFRVFYGGLAGLAAACALGAWFAPVEAGWLAFPWVSIGAGLRMLSLSGSVGNVAACGLYALLCLLPAGIALRDIRHRWPLVGFSAVLGPALYFLINPGLLAQRMGGLPQEVVVAMLGQLIWAVALACAVWLLLGALHRRSLNTSSLLHGMQIGLCLLDGAFVVSVFGVGVLDLRGQIAAVRQANTMLDNTAFGTLNPTALFLVCGWLVQSLPALLNLGIVHGLLQLVKLAKADRFASGMAQAAAHCGTLAGGAAAVDVTVQAVFLAVQLCAAGQLHQLNSGLHIALLPILFAVAALLFSRWLAEGCALREENEGFI
;
A
#
# COMPACT_ATOMS: atom_id res chain seq x y z
N MET A 1 -10.72 -9.96 24.04
CA MET A 1 -9.43 -9.27 24.29
C MET A 1 -8.19 -10.08 23.90
N LYS A 2 -8.02 -11.36 24.25
CA LYS A 2 -6.81 -12.15 23.92
C LYS A 2 -6.47 -12.21 22.41
N ARG A 3 -7.46 -12.43 21.52
CA ARG A 3 -7.21 -12.50 20.06
C ARG A 3 -6.69 -11.19 19.45
N PHE A 4 -7.12 -10.02 19.93
CA PHE A 4 -6.60 -8.75 19.47
C PHE A 4 -5.14 -8.51 19.92
N ARG A 5 -4.79 -8.89 21.16
CA ARG A 5 -3.40 -8.79 21.62
C ARG A 5 -2.45 -9.66 20.79
N VAL A 6 -2.87 -10.87 20.39
CA VAL A 6 -2.10 -11.75 19.51
C VAL A 6 -1.95 -11.13 18.12
N PHE A 7 -3.03 -10.54 17.57
CA PHE A 7 -2.99 -9.89 16.25
C PHE A 7 -2.04 -8.69 16.25
N TYR A 8 -2.15 -7.77 17.22
CA TYR A 8 -1.24 -6.61 17.29
C TYR A 8 0.19 -7.01 17.65
N GLY A 9 0.38 -8.05 18.45
CA GLY A 9 1.70 -8.65 18.66
C GLY A 9 2.30 -9.18 17.36
N GLY A 10 1.48 -9.82 16.52
CA GLY A 10 1.87 -10.26 15.18
C GLY A 10 2.25 -9.10 14.24
N LEU A 11 1.45 -8.01 14.24
CA LEU A 11 1.77 -6.80 13.45
C LEU A 11 3.05 -6.12 13.93
N ALA A 12 3.27 -6.03 15.25
CA ALA A 12 4.52 -5.50 15.80
C ALA A 12 5.73 -6.38 15.42
N GLY A 13 5.57 -7.71 15.46
CA GLY A 13 6.57 -8.64 14.99
C GLY A 13 6.87 -8.49 13.49
N LEU A 14 5.82 -8.31 12.67
CA LEU A 14 5.95 -8.02 11.24
C LEU A 14 6.67 -6.69 11.01
N ALA A 15 6.32 -5.62 11.74
CA ALA A 15 6.99 -4.33 11.65
C ALA A 15 8.48 -4.43 11.96
N ALA A 16 8.84 -5.12 13.04
CA ALA A 16 10.23 -5.34 13.42
C ALA A 16 10.98 -6.16 12.36
N ALA A 17 10.37 -7.24 11.86
CA ALA A 17 10.97 -8.07 10.80
C ALA A 17 11.16 -7.28 9.49
N CYS A 18 10.18 -6.47 9.09
CA CYS A 18 10.27 -5.61 7.92
C CYS A 18 11.35 -4.54 8.09
N ALA A 19 11.40 -3.87 9.24
CA ALA A 19 12.42 -2.83 9.52
C ALA A 19 13.83 -3.41 9.54
N LEU A 20 14.03 -4.55 10.20
CA LEU A 20 15.33 -5.24 10.23
C LEU A 20 15.70 -5.74 8.82
N GLY A 21 14.77 -6.41 8.13
CA GLY A 21 14.99 -6.86 6.76
C GLY A 21 15.35 -5.72 5.83
N ALA A 22 14.62 -4.61 5.90
CA ALA A 22 14.89 -3.39 5.14
C ALA A 22 16.24 -2.75 5.52
N TRP A 23 16.64 -2.80 6.78
CA TRP A 23 17.92 -2.25 7.23
C TRP A 23 19.12 -3.03 6.71
N PHE A 24 19.04 -4.35 6.63
CA PHE A 24 20.14 -5.22 6.15
C PHE A 24 20.05 -5.57 4.67
N ALA A 25 18.94 -5.30 4.00
CA ALA A 25 18.79 -5.56 2.57
C ALA A 25 19.79 -4.71 1.75
N PRO A 26 20.32 -5.21 0.63
CA PRO A 26 21.08 -4.39 -0.30
C PRO A 26 20.17 -3.25 -0.81
N VAL A 27 20.72 -2.02 -0.90
CA VAL A 27 20.01 -0.82 -1.37
C VAL A 27 19.95 -0.86 -2.90
N GLU A 28 19.38 -1.91 -3.45
CA GLU A 28 19.14 -2.02 -4.88
C GLU A 28 17.65 -1.76 -5.15
N ALA A 29 17.35 -0.87 -6.11
CA ALA A 29 15.98 -0.51 -6.48
C ALA A 29 15.12 -1.71 -6.92
N GLY A 30 15.75 -2.86 -7.19
CA GLY A 30 15.11 -4.06 -7.68
C GLY A 30 14.14 -4.75 -6.71
N TRP A 31 14.27 -4.54 -5.40
CA TRP A 31 13.39 -5.23 -4.44
C TRP A 31 11.93 -4.72 -4.49
N LEU A 32 11.68 -3.44 -4.82
CA LEU A 32 10.31 -2.90 -5.04
C LEU A 32 9.61 -3.58 -6.22
N ALA A 33 10.38 -4.13 -7.13
CA ALA A 33 9.90 -4.87 -8.28
C ALA A 33 9.88 -6.39 -8.06
N PHE A 34 10.24 -6.87 -6.85
CA PHE A 34 10.10 -8.30 -6.49
C PHE A 34 8.61 -8.69 -6.44
N PRO A 35 8.18 -9.87 -6.94
CA PRO A 35 9.02 -10.94 -7.53
C PRO A 35 9.27 -10.78 -9.05
N TRP A 36 8.74 -9.73 -9.66
CA TRP A 36 8.73 -9.55 -11.11
C TRP A 36 10.12 -9.48 -11.72
N VAL A 37 11.05 -8.82 -11.04
CA VAL A 37 12.48 -8.75 -11.44
C VAL A 37 13.10 -10.15 -11.44
N SER A 38 12.87 -10.92 -10.39
CA SER A 38 13.41 -12.29 -10.28
C SER A 38 12.83 -13.20 -11.37
N ILE A 39 11.54 -13.04 -11.69
CA ILE A 39 10.89 -13.76 -12.79
C ILE A 39 11.52 -13.35 -14.13
N GLY A 40 11.68 -12.04 -14.38
CA GLY A 40 12.32 -11.54 -15.60
C GLY A 40 13.76 -12.02 -15.77
N ALA A 41 14.56 -11.93 -14.70
CA ALA A 41 15.94 -12.42 -14.68
C ALA A 41 16.00 -13.94 -14.92
N GLY A 42 15.13 -14.72 -14.28
CA GLY A 42 15.06 -16.17 -14.47
C GLY A 42 14.69 -16.55 -15.91
N LEU A 43 13.70 -15.88 -16.50
CA LEU A 43 13.33 -16.08 -17.90
C LEU A 43 14.47 -15.72 -18.86
N ARG A 44 15.21 -14.64 -18.56
CA ARG A 44 16.39 -14.27 -19.35
C ARG A 44 17.50 -15.30 -19.27
N MET A 45 17.82 -15.76 -18.05
CA MET A 45 18.83 -16.81 -17.86
C MET A 45 18.46 -18.10 -18.60
N LEU A 46 17.18 -18.49 -18.52
CA LEU A 46 16.67 -19.65 -19.22
C LEU A 46 16.75 -19.46 -20.75
N SER A 47 16.40 -18.31 -21.27
CA SER A 47 16.49 -17.99 -22.70
C SER A 47 17.92 -18.03 -23.23
N LEU A 48 18.92 -17.70 -22.42
CA LEU A 48 20.34 -17.71 -22.79
C LEU A 48 20.99 -19.08 -22.65
N SER A 49 20.33 -20.08 -22.06
CA SER A 49 20.91 -21.41 -21.83
C SER A 49 20.94 -22.31 -23.08
N GLY A 50 20.39 -21.85 -24.22
CA GLY A 50 20.40 -22.57 -25.50
C GLY A 50 19.05 -22.54 -26.22
N SER A 51 18.94 -23.19 -27.36
CA SER A 51 17.71 -23.17 -28.18
C SER A 51 16.49 -23.76 -27.46
N VAL A 52 16.67 -24.87 -26.75
CA VAL A 52 15.59 -25.50 -25.95
C VAL A 52 15.19 -24.57 -24.78
N GLY A 53 16.17 -23.99 -24.10
CA GLY A 53 15.93 -23.02 -23.02
C GLY A 53 15.19 -21.79 -23.50
N ASN A 54 15.50 -21.28 -24.69
CA ASN A 54 14.80 -20.14 -25.27
C ASN A 54 13.33 -20.48 -25.58
N VAL A 55 13.02 -21.63 -26.16
CA VAL A 55 11.64 -22.10 -26.40
C VAL A 55 10.89 -22.23 -25.07
N ALA A 56 11.50 -22.81 -24.06
CA ALA A 56 10.91 -22.96 -22.74
C ALA A 56 10.64 -21.59 -22.08
N ALA A 57 11.57 -20.64 -22.18
CA ALA A 57 11.41 -19.29 -21.67
C ALA A 57 10.25 -18.55 -22.37
N CYS A 58 10.14 -18.65 -23.69
CA CYS A 58 9.01 -18.08 -24.45
C CYS A 58 7.67 -18.71 -24.04
N GLY A 59 7.63 -20.02 -23.85
CA GLY A 59 6.44 -20.73 -23.38
C GLY A 59 5.99 -20.28 -21.98
N LEU A 60 6.94 -20.20 -21.03
CA LEU A 60 6.68 -19.72 -19.67
C LEU A 60 6.23 -18.25 -19.66
N TYR A 61 6.89 -17.39 -20.45
CA TYR A 61 6.49 -15.99 -20.60
C TYR A 61 5.05 -15.89 -21.12
N ALA A 62 4.72 -16.61 -22.21
CA ALA A 62 3.37 -16.61 -22.76
C ALA A 62 2.34 -17.13 -21.73
N LEU A 63 2.68 -18.21 -21.01
CA LEU A 63 1.82 -18.76 -19.97
C LEU A 63 1.56 -17.73 -18.85
N LEU A 64 2.59 -17.10 -18.32
CA LEU A 64 2.44 -16.10 -17.27
C LEU A 64 1.59 -14.90 -17.72
N CYS A 65 1.81 -14.41 -18.94
CA CYS A 65 1.09 -13.26 -19.48
C CYS A 65 -0.36 -13.58 -19.83
N LEU A 66 -0.65 -14.78 -20.32
CA LEU A 66 -2.00 -15.16 -20.77
C LEU A 66 -2.84 -15.82 -19.67
N LEU A 67 -2.23 -16.30 -18.60
CA LEU A 67 -2.93 -17.01 -17.51
C LEU A 67 -4.04 -16.16 -16.88
N PRO A 68 -3.86 -14.86 -16.56
CA PRO A 68 -4.94 -14.04 -16.02
C PRO A 68 -6.09 -13.87 -17.01
N ALA A 69 -5.79 -13.65 -18.31
CA ALA A 69 -6.81 -13.58 -19.35
C ALA A 69 -7.55 -14.91 -19.52
N GLY A 70 -6.85 -16.05 -19.47
CA GLY A 70 -7.44 -17.39 -19.50
C GLY A 70 -8.42 -17.62 -18.34
N ILE A 71 -8.08 -17.15 -17.15
CA ILE A 71 -8.99 -17.18 -15.97
C ILE A 71 -10.22 -16.29 -16.22
N ALA A 72 -10.05 -15.16 -16.91
CA ALA A 72 -11.14 -14.25 -17.24
C ALA A 72 -12.15 -14.86 -18.21
N LEU A 73 -11.73 -15.75 -19.12
CA LEU A 73 -12.63 -16.38 -20.12
C LEU A 73 -13.78 -17.17 -19.47
N ARG A 74 -13.62 -17.66 -18.24
CA ARG A 74 -14.70 -18.37 -17.52
C ARG A 74 -15.90 -17.47 -17.16
N ASP A 75 -15.67 -16.15 -17.05
CA ASP A 75 -16.70 -15.15 -16.72
C ASP A 75 -16.16 -13.76 -17.10
N ILE A 76 -16.07 -13.52 -18.40
CA ILE A 76 -15.42 -12.31 -18.95
C ILE A 76 -16.12 -11.02 -18.51
N ARG A 77 -17.46 -11.09 -18.39
CA ARG A 77 -18.27 -9.91 -18.02
C ARG A 77 -17.86 -9.32 -16.66
N HIS A 78 -17.39 -10.14 -15.74
CA HIS A 78 -17.04 -9.71 -14.39
C HIS A 78 -15.53 -9.76 -14.10
N ARG A 79 -14.78 -10.48 -14.92
CA ARG A 79 -13.34 -10.67 -14.76
C ARG A 79 -12.53 -9.96 -15.86
N TRP A 80 -13.15 -9.04 -16.60
CA TRP A 80 -12.48 -8.27 -17.65
C TRP A 80 -11.20 -7.56 -17.17
N PRO A 81 -11.05 -7.09 -15.88
CA PRO A 81 -9.81 -6.46 -15.44
C PRO A 81 -8.60 -7.41 -15.49
N LEU A 82 -8.81 -8.74 -15.40
CA LEU A 82 -7.73 -9.72 -15.60
C LEU A 82 -7.20 -9.72 -17.04
N VAL A 83 -8.05 -9.39 -18.03
CA VAL A 83 -7.62 -9.19 -19.41
C VAL A 83 -6.76 -7.93 -19.51
N GLY A 84 -7.19 -6.84 -18.88
CA GLY A 84 -6.41 -5.61 -18.76
C GLY A 84 -5.05 -5.84 -18.06
N PHE A 85 -5.06 -6.64 -16.98
CA PHE A 85 -3.82 -7.03 -16.31
C PHE A 85 -2.88 -7.81 -17.23
N SER A 86 -3.38 -8.78 -17.98
CA SER A 86 -2.59 -9.52 -18.99
C SER A 86 -1.99 -8.59 -20.04
N ALA A 87 -2.75 -7.61 -20.51
CA ALA A 87 -2.31 -6.64 -21.50
C ALA A 87 -1.16 -5.74 -20.98
N VAL A 88 -1.16 -5.44 -19.68
CA VAL A 88 -0.07 -4.66 -19.05
C VAL A 88 1.11 -5.57 -18.68
N LEU A 89 0.84 -6.77 -18.16
CA LEU A 89 1.86 -7.70 -17.71
C LEU A 89 2.79 -8.13 -18.86
N GLY A 90 2.26 -8.36 -20.04
CA GLY A 90 3.05 -8.77 -21.20
C GLY A 90 4.17 -7.78 -21.53
N PRO A 91 3.86 -6.53 -21.92
CA PRO A 91 4.90 -5.53 -22.21
C PRO A 91 5.80 -5.24 -21.01
N ALA A 92 5.24 -5.14 -19.79
CA ALA A 92 6.04 -4.83 -18.60
C ALA A 92 7.06 -5.96 -18.31
N LEU A 93 6.66 -7.22 -18.36
CA LEU A 93 7.56 -8.35 -18.16
C LEU A 93 8.59 -8.47 -19.30
N TYR A 94 8.22 -8.17 -20.54
CA TYR A 94 9.16 -8.12 -21.65
C TYR A 94 10.29 -7.10 -21.39
N PHE A 95 9.94 -5.91 -20.91
CA PHE A 95 10.94 -4.89 -20.57
C PHE A 95 11.71 -5.22 -19.28
N LEU A 96 11.14 -5.99 -18.35
CA LEU A 96 11.90 -6.51 -17.20
C LEU A 96 12.94 -7.58 -17.62
N ILE A 97 12.64 -8.36 -18.67
CA ILE A 97 13.60 -9.27 -19.27
C ILE A 97 14.70 -8.49 -20.02
N ASN A 98 14.36 -7.35 -20.63
CA ASN A 98 15.23 -6.53 -21.48
C ASN A 98 15.27 -5.06 -21.03
N PRO A 99 15.73 -4.75 -19.81
CA PRO A 99 15.61 -3.40 -19.22
C PRO A 99 16.38 -2.34 -19.99
N GLY A 100 17.49 -2.71 -20.64
CA GLY A 100 18.28 -1.78 -21.45
C GLY A 100 17.54 -1.19 -22.66
N LEU A 101 16.59 -1.95 -23.25
CA LEU A 101 15.81 -1.46 -24.39
C LEU A 101 14.89 -0.29 -24.00
N LEU A 102 14.27 -0.36 -22.83
CA LEU A 102 13.38 0.70 -22.37
C LEU A 102 14.18 1.90 -21.83
N ALA A 103 15.28 1.64 -21.11
CA ALA A 103 16.16 2.68 -20.60
C ALA A 103 16.69 3.58 -21.74
N GLN A 104 17.09 2.98 -22.85
CA GLN A 104 17.53 3.74 -24.04
C GLN A 104 16.40 4.60 -24.63
N ARG A 105 15.18 4.08 -24.71
CA ARG A 105 14.02 4.83 -25.24
C ARG A 105 13.55 5.94 -24.31
N MET A 106 13.79 5.82 -23.01
CA MET A 106 13.41 6.82 -22.00
C MET A 106 14.51 7.86 -21.72
N GLY A 107 15.35 8.15 -22.70
CA GLY A 107 16.35 9.21 -22.57
C GLY A 107 17.58 8.85 -21.72
N GLY A 108 17.90 7.56 -21.58
CA GLY A 108 19.08 7.10 -20.85
C GLY A 108 18.90 7.03 -19.33
N LEU A 109 17.66 6.87 -18.85
CA LEU A 109 17.42 6.64 -17.42
C LEU A 109 18.19 5.41 -16.92
N PRO A 110 18.67 5.40 -15.67
CA PRO A 110 19.30 4.24 -15.08
C PRO A 110 18.37 3.01 -15.14
N GLN A 111 18.91 1.85 -15.52
CA GLN A 111 18.13 0.63 -15.67
C GLN A 111 17.38 0.23 -14.39
N GLU A 112 17.97 0.48 -13.24
CA GLU A 112 17.38 0.22 -11.92
C GLU A 112 16.10 1.02 -11.70
N VAL A 113 16.06 2.29 -12.11
CA VAL A 113 14.87 3.14 -12.02
C VAL A 113 13.75 2.59 -12.91
N VAL A 114 14.09 2.22 -14.14
CA VAL A 114 13.14 1.65 -15.11
C VAL A 114 12.55 0.33 -14.59
N VAL A 115 13.38 -0.53 -14.03
CA VAL A 115 12.98 -1.80 -13.43
C VAL A 115 12.05 -1.58 -12.23
N ALA A 116 12.38 -0.63 -11.36
CA ALA A 116 11.53 -0.29 -10.21
C ALA A 116 10.16 0.25 -10.65
N MET A 117 10.13 1.16 -11.64
CA MET A 117 8.89 1.71 -12.21
C MET A 117 7.99 0.61 -12.82
N LEU A 118 8.57 -0.32 -13.57
CA LEU A 118 7.82 -1.43 -14.16
C LEU A 118 7.24 -2.37 -13.10
N GLY A 119 8.02 -2.69 -12.07
CA GLY A 119 7.55 -3.50 -10.95
C GLY A 119 6.40 -2.86 -10.20
N GLN A 120 6.50 -1.56 -9.91
CA GLN A 120 5.42 -0.79 -9.29
C GLN A 120 4.17 -0.73 -10.17
N LEU A 121 4.32 -0.56 -11.49
CA LEU A 121 3.20 -0.59 -12.43
C LEU A 121 2.46 -1.93 -12.39
N ILE A 122 3.18 -3.05 -12.42
CA ILE A 122 2.57 -4.38 -12.35
C ILE A 122 1.82 -4.55 -11.02
N TRP A 123 2.42 -4.15 -9.90
CA TRP A 123 1.78 -4.20 -8.59
C TRP A 123 0.53 -3.33 -8.49
N ALA A 124 0.58 -2.09 -9.02
CA ALA A 124 -0.56 -1.17 -9.00
C ALA A 124 -1.75 -1.76 -9.78
N VAL A 125 -1.51 -2.32 -10.98
CA VAL A 125 -2.56 -2.92 -11.79
C VAL A 125 -3.06 -4.23 -11.16
N ALA A 126 -2.17 -5.06 -10.58
CA ALA A 126 -2.56 -6.27 -9.86
C ALA A 126 -3.47 -5.96 -8.67
N LEU A 127 -3.13 -4.92 -7.89
CA LEU A 127 -3.93 -4.47 -6.75
C LEU A 127 -5.30 -3.94 -7.21
N ALA A 128 -5.33 -3.11 -8.26
CA ALA A 128 -6.58 -2.62 -8.83
C ALA A 128 -7.48 -3.75 -9.30
N CYS A 129 -6.92 -4.77 -9.96
CA CYS A 129 -7.65 -5.98 -10.36
C CYS A 129 -8.17 -6.77 -9.16
N ALA A 130 -7.35 -6.94 -8.12
CA ALA A 130 -7.74 -7.65 -6.91
C ALA A 130 -8.91 -6.95 -6.20
N VAL A 131 -8.85 -5.62 -6.06
CA VAL A 131 -9.92 -4.80 -5.48
C VAL A 131 -11.21 -4.94 -6.31
N TRP A 132 -11.12 -4.83 -7.65
CA TRP A 132 -12.29 -4.99 -8.52
C TRP A 132 -12.94 -6.37 -8.39
N LEU A 133 -12.12 -7.43 -8.40
CA LEU A 133 -12.61 -8.80 -8.25
C LEU A 133 -13.26 -9.02 -6.88
N LEU A 134 -12.69 -8.44 -5.83
CA LEU A 134 -13.26 -8.47 -4.49
C LEU A 134 -14.62 -7.77 -4.45
N LEU A 135 -14.71 -6.54 -4.96
CA LEU A 135 -15.97 -5.79 -5.02
C LEU A 135 -17.02 -6.53 -5.86
N GLY A 136 -16.61 -7.10 -7.01
CA GLY A 136 -17.49 -7.92 -7.85
C GLY A 136 -17.96 -9.19 -7.14
N ALA A 137 -17.12 -9.84 -6.36
CA ALA A 137 -17.49 -11.00 -5.56
C ALA A 137 -18.46 -10.62 -4.42
N LEU A 138 -18.27 -9.48 -3.79
CA LEU A 138 -19.15 -8.93 -2.77
C LEU A 138 -20.54 -8.58 -3.33
N HIS A 139 -20.60 -8.00 -4.52
CA HIS A 139 -21.85 -7.60 -5.16
C HIS A 139 -22.69 -8.78 -5.65
N ARG A 140 -22.06 -9.88 -6.11
CA ARG A 140 -22.76 -11.03 -6.73
C ARG A 140 -23.35 -12.03 -5.76
N ARG A 141 -22.74 -12.16 -4.60
CA ARG A 141 -23.26 -13.10 -3.63
C ARG A 141 -24.34 -12.40 -2.84
N SER A 142 -25.59 -12.92 -2.91
CA SER A 142 -26.52 -12.89 -1.77
C SER A 142 -25.86 -13.66 -0.64
N LEU A 143 -24.74 -13.11 -0.15
CA LEU A 143 -23.90 -13.77 0.83
C LEU A 143 -24.70 -13.87 2.10
N ASN A 144 -24.74 -15.05 2.64
CA ASN A 144 -24.96 -15.21 4.06
C ASN A 144 -24.09 -14.13 4.75
N THR A 145 -24.74 -13.19 5.44
CA THR A 145 -24.10 -11.98 6.01
C THR A 145 -22.86 -12.34 6.84
N SER A 146 -22.85 -13.50 7.45
CA SER A 146 -21.72 -14.05 8.20
C SER A 146 -20.46 -14.20 7.35
N SER A 147 -20.59 -14.74 6.13
CA SER A 147 -19.44 -14.91 5.20
C SER A 147 -18.92 -13.59 4.69
N LEU A 148 -19.81 -12.62 4.44
CA LEU A 148 -19.42 -11.27 4.04
C LEU A 148 -18.60 -10.58 5.13
N LEU A 149 -19.12 -10.58 6.37
CA LEU A 149 -18.43 -9.96 7.51
C LEU A 149 -17.10 -10.64 7.83
N HIS A 150 -16.99 -11.97 7.58
CA HIS A 150 -15.72 -12.67 7.72
C HIS A 150 -14.71 -12.25 6.65
N GLY A 151 -15.14 -12.13 5.39
CA GLY A 151 -14.32 -11.63 4.29
C GLY A 151 -13.83 -10.20 4.54
N MET A 152 -14.71 -9.29 5.00
CA MET A 152 -14.33 -7.94 5.40
C MET A 152 -13.28 -7.93 6.51
N GLN A 153 -13.45 -8.78 7.53
CA GLN A 153 -12.47 -8.88 8.61
C GLN A 153 -11.08 -9.30 8.10
N ILE A 154 -11.02 -10.30 7.22
CA ILE A 154 -9.75 -10.73 6.60
C ILE A 154 -9.15 -9.59 5.77
N GLY A 155 -9.96 -8.92 4.94
CA GLY A 155 -9.51 -7.79 4.12
C GLY A 155 -8.92 -6.66 4.96
N LEU A 156 -9.55 -6.30 6.07
CA LEU A 156 -9.05 -5.28 7.00
C LEU A 156 -7.75 -5.71 7.67
N CYS A 157 -7.61 -6.98 8.07
CA CYS A 157 -6.36 -7.49 8.63
C CYS A 157 -5.21 -7.48 7.60
N LEU A 158 -5.50 -7.80 6.33
CA LEU A 158 -4.52 -7.72 5.25
C LEU A 158 -4.11 -6.26 4.97
N LEU A 159 -5.06 -5.33 5.06
CA LEU A 159 -4.79 -3.90 4.90
C LEU A 159 -3.89 -3.37 6.01
N ASP A 160 -4.11 -3.77 7.27
CA ASP A 160 -3.20 -3.45 8.38
C ASP A 160 -1.78 -3.98 8.11
N GLY A 161 -1.67 -5.24 7.65
CA GLY A 161 -0.38 -5.81 7.26
C GLY A 161 0.29 -5.03 6.13
N ALA A 162 -0.47 -4.60 5.12
CA ALA A 162 0.04 -3.79 4.01
C ALA A 162 0.55 -2.42 4.48
N PHE A 163 -0.14 -1.73 5.40
CA PHE A 163 0.35 -0.47 5.98
C PHE A 163 1.66 -0.68 6.75
N VAL A 164 1.76 -1.74 7.54
CA VAL A 164 2.99 -2.06 8.28
C VAL A 164 4.15 -2.32 7.32
N VAL A 165 3.95 -3.12 6.27
CA VAL A 165 4.97 -3.39 5.25
C VAL A 165 5.36 -2.11 4.50
N SER A 166 4.40 -1.25 4.16
CA SER A 166 4.66 0.02 3.48
C SER A 166 5.54 0.95 4.32
N VAL A 167 5.24 1.10 5.61
CA VAL A 167 6.01 2.00 6.50
C VAL A 167 7.37 1.41 6.86
N PHE A 168 7.40 0.20 7.39
CA PHE A 168 8.60 -0.38 7.99
C PHE A 168 9.45 -1.18 7.00
N GLY A 169 8.88 -1.62 5.89
CA GLY A 169 9.61 -2.24 4.80
C GLY A 169 10.05 -1.20 3.77
N VAL A 170 9.08 -0.75 2.96
CA VAL A 170 9.34 0.17 1.84
C VAL A 170 9.91 1.50 2.31
N GLY A 171 9.29 2.12 3.31
CA GLY A 171 9.69 3.43 3.80
C GLY A 171 11.10 3.44 4.42
N VAL A 172 11.50 2.40 5.15
CA VAL A 172 12.86 2.30 5.72
C VAL A 172 13.91 2.11 4.63
N LEU A 173 13.59 1.33 3.58
CA LEU A 173 14.51 1.15 2.45
C LEU A 173 14.70 2.43 1.65
N ASP A 174 13.62 3.13 1.38
CA ASP A 174 13.66 4.42 0.69
C ASP A 174 14.48 5.44 1.48
N LEU A 175 14.24 5.54 2.79
CA LEU A 175 15.04 6.38 3.69
C LEU A 175 16.54 6.06 3.62
N ARG A 176 16.91 4.77 3.64
CA ARG A 176 18.31 4.36 3.50
C ARG A 176 18.89 4.76 2.14
N GLY A 177 18.12 4.56 1.07
CA GLY A 177 18.51 4.97 -0.29
C GLY A 177 18.78 6.48 -0.36
N GLN A 178 17.90 7.29 0.20
CA GLN A 178 18.05 8.75 0.25
C GLN A 178 19.29 9.15 1.09
N ILE A 179 19.50 8.54 2.25
CA ILE A 179 20.70 8.81 3.08
C ILE A 179 21.97 8.40 2.35
N ALA A 180 21.98 7.27 1.64
CA ALA A 180 23.13 6.81 0.87
C ALA A 180 23.42 7.78 -0.30
N ALA A 181 22.40 8.25 -1.02
CA ALA A 181 22.54 9.22 -2.10
C ALA A 181 23.14 10.55 -1.60
N VAL A 182 22.66 11.06 -0.47
CA VAL A 182 23.22 12.29 0.14
C VAL A 182 24.68 12.09 0.54
N ARG A 183 25.04 10.94 1.12
CA ARG A 183 26.43 10.63 1.47
C ARG A 183 27.32 10.58 0.22
N GLN A 184 26.86 9.93 -0.84
CA GLN A 184 27.61 9.82 -2.09
C GLN A 184 27.81 11.20 -2.75
N ALA A 185 26.78 12.04 -2.76
CA ALA A 185 26.89 13.41 -3.28
C ALA A 185 27.92 14.24 -2.49
N ASN A 186 28.00 14.06 -1.15
CA ASN A 186 28.98 14.77 -0.32
C ASN A 186 30.41 14.31 -0.54
N THR A 187 30.65 13.01 -0.72
CA THR A 187 32.00 12.52 -1.01
C THR A 187 32.55 13.02 -2.34
N MET A 188 31.67 13.27 -3.32
CA MET A 188 32.06 13.83 -4.61
C MET A 188 32.38 15.35 -4.55
N LEU A 189 31.83 16.06 -3.57
CA LEU A 189 32.03 17.51 -3.41
C LEU A 189 33.16 17.87 -2.42
N ASP A 190 33.91 16.87 -1.92
CA ASP A 190 35.00 17.02 -0.94
C ASP A 190 34.61 17.85 0.29
N ASN A 191 33.36 17.77 0.70
CA ASN A 191 32.77 18.58 1.75
C ASN A 191 32.92 17.85 3.09
N THR A 192 34.06 18.09 3.76
CA THR A 192 34.41 17.55 5.07
C THR A 192 33.54 18.06 6.24
N ALA A 193 32.54 18.91 5.95
CA ALA A 193 31.66 19.54 6.94
C ALA A 193 30.65 18.56 7.63
N PHE A 194 30.64 17.29 7.25
CA PHE A 194 29.66 16.30 7.73
C PHE A 194 30.18 15.38 8.84
N GLY A 195 31.02 15.87 9.70
CA GLY A 195 31.65 15.06 10.76
C GLY A 195 30.75 14.59 11.91
N THR A 196 29.56 15.17 12.13
CA THR A 196 28.63 14.76 13.20
C THR A 196 27.21 15.18 12.85
N LEU A 197 26.25 14.25 12.96
CA LEU A 197 24.80 14.41 12.74
C LEU A 197 24.45 15.41 11.61
N ASN A 198 24.53 14.92 10.40
CA ASN A 198 24.19 15.69 9.20
C ASN A 198 22.73 16.21 9.30
N PRO A 199 22.49 17.54 9.30
CA PRO A 199 21.14 18.10 9.36
C PRO A 199 20.23 17.54 8.28
N THR A 200 20.74 17.33 7.06
CA THR A 200 19.98 16.75 5.95
C THR A 200 19.53 15.31 6.25
N ALA A 201 20.39 14.48 6.87
CA ALA A 201 20.01 13.11 7.25
C ALA A 201 18.93 13.12 8.35
N LEU A 202 19.01 14.03 9.31
CA LEU A 202 17.97 14.21 10.32
C LEU A 202 16.64 14.62 9.70
N PHE A 203 16.66 15.56 8.76
CA PHE A 203 15.46 15.98 8.01
C PHE A 203 14.87 14.85 7.16
N LEU A 204 15.70 13.98 6.57
CA LEU A 204 15.22 12.80 5.85
C LEU A 204 14.50 11.83 6.79
N VAL A 205 15.04 11.59 8.00
CA VAL A 205 14.37 10.77 9.03
C VAL A 205 13.05 11.40 9.47
N CYS A 206 13.03 12.70 9.75
CA CYS A 206 11.82 13.43 10.10
C CYS A 206 10.79 13.39 8.94
N GLY A 207 11.24 13.57 7.71
CA GLY A 207 10.42 13.44 6.50
C GLY A 207 9.80 12.06 6.35
N TRP A 208 10.57 11.00 6.58
CA TRP A 208 10.04 9.63 6.59
C TRP A 208 8.98 9.43 7.67
N LEU A 209 9.19 9.95 8.89
CA LEU A 209 8.19 9.88 9.96
C LEU A 209 6.89 10.60 9.58
N VAL A 210 6.99 11.81 9.02
CA VAL A 210 5.84 12.60 8.55
C VAL A 210 5.10 11.87 7.44
N GLN A 211 5.80 11.33 6.44
CA GLN A 211 5.19 10.59 5.32
C GLN A 211 4.59 9.24 5.76
N SER A 212 5.09 8.64 6.84
CA SER A 212 4.56 7.39 7.39
C SER A 212 3.32 7.61 8.27
N LEU A 213 3.11 8.83 8.75
CA LEU A 213 2.03 9.16 9.67
C LEU A 213 0.63 8.80 9.16
N PRO A 214 0.24 9.09 7.89
CA PRO A 214 -1.07 8.69 7.37
C PRO A 214 -1.32 7.20 7.45
N ALA A 215 -0.32 6.37 7.11
CA ALA A 215 -0.43 4.92 7.16
C ALA A 215 -0.59 4.42 8.61
N LEU A 216 0.14 5.01 9.56
CA LEU A 216 0.03 4.69 10.99
C LEU A 216 -1.33 5.10 11.58
N LEU A 217 -1.85 6.27 11.20
CA LEU A 217 -3.18 6.73 11.61
C LEU A 217 -4.29 5.83 11.02
N ASN A 218 -4.11 5.35 9.79
CA ASN A 218 -5.04 4.42 9.15
C ASN A 218 -5.14 3.08 9.89
N LEU A 219 -4.09 2.60 10.57
CA LEU A 219 -4.18 1.43 11.45
C LEU A 219 -5.24 1.62 12.55
N GLY A 220 -5.33 2.85 13.12
CA GLY A 220 -6.37 3.19 14.11
C GLY A 220 -7.78 3.15 13.51
N ILE A 221 -7.96 3.64 12.29
CA ILE A 221 -9.23 3.61 11.56
C ILE A 221 -9.64 2.16 11.26
N VAL A 222 -8.71 1.34 10.76
CA VAL A 222 -8.95 -0.08 10.48
C VAL A 222 -9.32 -0.83 11.77
N HIS A 223 -8.69 -0.51 12.90
CA HIS A 223 -9.07 -1.05 14.19
C HIS A 223 -10.53 -0.74 14.55
N GLY A 224 -10.97 0.53 14.38
CA GLY A 224 -12.36 0.93 14.57
C GLY A 224 -13.32 0.16 13.66
N LEU A 225 -12.96 -0.02 12.38
CA LEU A 225 -13.74 -0.81 11.42
C LEU A 225 -13.81 -2.30 11.82
N LEU A 226 -12.72 -2.89 12.31
CA LEU A 226 -12.72 -4.26 12.83
C LEU A 226 -13.65 -4.43 14.03
N GLN A 227 -13.73 -3.44 14.91
CA GLN A 227 -14.70 -3.43 16.03
C GLN A 227 -16.13 -3.36 15.50
N LEU A 228 -16.40 -2.51 14.52
CA LEU A 228 -17.70 -2.35 13.89
C LEU A 228 -18.16 -3.66 13.20
N VAL A 229 -17.28 -4.31 12.44
CA VAL A 229 -17.55 -5.62 11.84
C VAL A 229 -17.84 -6.68 12.90
N LYS A 230 -17.18 -6.63 14.04
CA LYS A 230 -17.41 -7.56 15.16
C LYS A 230 -18.77 -7.35 15.80
N LEU A 231 -19.20 -6.10 16.01
CA LEU A 231 -20.53 -5.76 16.52
C LEU A 231 -21.61 -6.22 15.53
N ALA A 232 -21.43 -5.95 14.24
CA ALA A 232 -22.35 -6.37 13.18
C ALA A 232 -22.52 -7.90 13.08
N LYS A 233 -21.52 -8.67 13.49
CA LYS A 233 -21.64 -10.13 13.60
C LYS A 233 -22.54 -10.59 14.77
N ALA A 234 -22.57 -9.83 15.84
CA ALA A 234 -23.37 -10.16 17.03
C ALA A 234 -24.84 -9.74 16.84
N ASP A 235 -25.07 -8.49 16.47
CA ASP A 235 -26.40 -7.96 16.12
C ASP A 235 -26.23 -6.78 15.15
N ARG A 236 -27.03 -6.79 14.07
CA ARG A 236 -26.96 -5.77 13.01
C ARG A 236 -27.47 -4.41 13.46
N PHE A 237 -28.30 -4.37 14.47
CA PHE A 237 -28.94 -3.15 15.01
C PHE A 237 -28.63 -2.97 16.50
N ALA A 238 -27.45 -3.46 16.95
CA ALA A 238 -27.00 -3.19 18.31
C ALA A 238 -26.84 -1.67 18.52
N SER A 239 -27.36 -1.16 19.62
CA SER A 239 -27.28 0.27 19.99
C SER A 239 -25.84 0.84 19.96
N GLY A 240 -24.84 -0.04 20.19
CA GLY A 240 -23.42 0.33 20.07
C GLY A 240 -22.88 0.52 18.66
N MET A 241 -23.60 0.09 17.60
CA MET A 241 -23.10 0.20 16.22
C MET A 241 -23.07 1.64 15.72
N ALA A 242 -24.09 2.43 16.02
CA ALA A 242 -24.12 3.85 15.65
C ALA A 242 -22.98 4.61 16.32
N GLN A 243 -22.71 4.34 17.59
CA GLN A 243 -21.60 4.94 18.33
C GLN A 243 -20.23 4.49 17.79
N ALA A 244 -20.07 3.21 17.46
CA ALA A 244 -18.83 2.71 16.86
C ALA A 244 -18.57 3.31 15.46
N ALA A 245 -19.63 3.48 14.64
CA ALA A 245 -19.52 4.15 13.34
C ALA A 245 -19.15 5.62 13.49
N ALA A 246 -19.78 6.35 14.43
CA ALA A 246 -19.43 7.73 14.74
C ALA A 246 -17.97 7.85 15.20
N HIS A 247 -17.51 6.94 16.05
CA HIS A 247 -16.12 6.91 16.50
C HIS A 247 -15.13 6.69 15.34
N CYS A 248 -15.43 5.78 14.40
CA CYS A 248 -14.63 5.62 13.19
C CYS A 248 -14.56 6.90 12.35
N GLY A 249 -15.69 7.62 12.21
CA GLY A 249 -15.75 8.89 11.50
C GLY A 249 -14.91 9.98 12.17
N THR A 250 -14.99 10.09 13.50
CA THR A 250 -14.18 11.08 14.26
C THR A 250 -12.69 10.75 14.23
N LEU A 251 -12.33 9.47 14.30
CA LEU A 251 -10.93 9.03 14.15
C LEU A 251 -10.39 9.39 12.76
N ALA A 252 -11.15 9.14 11.70
CA ALA A 252 -10.72 9.44 10.33
C ALA A 252 -10.59 10.95 10.10
N GLY A 253 -11.54 11.75 10.58
CA GLY A 253 -11.46 13.20 10.51
C GLY A 253 -10.29 13.78 11.31
N GLY A 254 -10.08 13.27 12.53
CA GLY A 254 -8.93 13.62 13.36
C GLY A 254 -7.59 13.24 12.73
N ALA A 255 -7.51 12.03 12.14
CA ALA A 255 -6.33 11.58 11.42
C ALA A 255 -5.99 12.49 10.24
N ALA A 256 -6.98 12.88 9.44
CA ALA A 256 -6.79 13.81 8.33
C ALA A 256 -6.31 15.20 8.80
N ALA A 257 -6.89 15.72 9.88
CA ALA A 257 -6.48 17.00 10.45
C ALA A 257 -5.04 16.97 10.99
N VAL A 258 -4.67 15.92 11.71
CA VAL A 258 -3.31 15.71 12.23
C VAL A 258 -2.32 15.58 11.09
N ASP A 259 -2.64 14.80 10.05
CA ASP A 259 -1.77 14.60 8.89
C ASP A 259 -1.46 15.94 8.20
N VAL A 260 -2.48 16.72 7.84
CA VAL A 260 -2.32 18.03 7.18
C VAL A 260 -1.51 18.99 8.07
N THR A 261 -1.81 19.01 9.38
CA THR A 261 -1.11 19.91 10.32
C THR A 261 0.37 19.56 10.42
N VAL A 262 0.70 18.28 10.58
CA VAL A 262 2.09 17.83 10.72
C VAL A 262 2.89 18.07 9.43
N GLN A 263 2.28 17.83 8.26
CA GLN A 263 2.90 18.14 6.96
C GLN A 263 3.15 19.64 6.80
N ALA A 264 2.19 20.49 7.18
CA ALA A 264 2.32 21.95 7.10
C ALA A 264 3.42 22.46 8.03
N VAL A 265 3.49 21.96 9.28
CA VAL A 265 4.56 22.31 10.22
C VAL A 265 5.90 21.84 9.70
N PHE A 266 6.00 20.63 9.20
CA PHE A 266 7.25 20.10 8.64
C PHE A 266 7.72 20.92 7.44
N LEU A 267 6.83 21.31 6.53
CA LEU A 267 7.13 22.20 5.42
C LEU A 267 7.65 23.57 5.89
N ALA A 268 6.99 24.17 6.89
CA ALA A 268 7.43 25.45 7.47
C ALA A 268 8.85 25.34 8.05
N VAL A 269 9.13 24.27 8.80
CA VAL A 269 10.46 24.02 9.37
C VAL A 269 11.51 23.80 8.27
N GLN A 270 11.17 23.08 7.21
CA GLN A 270 12.06 22.91 6.04
C GLN A 270 12.38 24.25 5.37
N LEU A 271 11.38 25.11 5.20
CA LEU A 271 11.59 26.43 4.59
C LEU A 271 12.50 27.32 5.45
N CYS A 272 12.34 27.28 6.78
CA CYS A 272 13.23 27.99 7.71
C CYS A 272 14.67 27.46 7.67
N ALA A 273 14.85 26.15 7.43
CA ALA A 273 16.16 25.51 7.36
C ALA A 273 16.73 25.40 5.93
N ALA A 274 16.07 25.99 4.93
CA ALA A 274 16.40 25.79 3.52
C ALA A 274 17.86 26.09 3.16
N GLY A 275 18.48 27.08 3.81
CA GLY A 275 19.89 27.41 3.60
C GLY A 275 20.90 26.39 4.11
N GLN A 276 20.44 25.40 4.91
CA GLN A 276 21.29 24.36 5.50
C GLN A 276 21.01 22.96 4.91
N LEU A 277 20.00 22.85 4.05
CA LEU A 277 19.54 21.57 3.48
C LEU A 277 19.95 21.44 2.02
N HIS A 278 20.52 20.28 1.66
CA HIS A 278 20.92 19.98 0.29
C HIS A 278 19.74 19.54 -0.60
N GLN A 279 18.65 19.11 0.01
CA GLN A 279 17.41 18.73 -0.68
C GLN A 279 16.20 19.27 0.08
N LEU A 280 15.30 19.92 -0.64
CA LEU A 280 13.99 20.34 -0.17
C LEU A 280 12.95 19.40 -0.80
N ASN A 281 12.27 18.64 0.01
CA ASN A 281 11.16 17.81 -0.45
C ASN A 281 9.85 18.49 -0.01
N SER A 282 9.36 19.42 -0.85
CA SER A 282 8.21 20.27 -0.53
C SER A 282 6.97 19.82 -1.31
N GLY A 283 6.22 18.89 -0.74
CA GLY A 283 4.90 18.52 -1.24
C GLY A 283 3.91 18.46 -0.07
N LEU A 284 2.89 19.29 -0.09
CA LEU A 284 1.74 19.14 0.80
C LEU A 284 0.76 18.16 0.14
N HIS A 285 0.63 16.96 0.70
CA HIS A 285 -0.31 15.96 0.23
C HIS A 285 -1.57 15.99 1.09
N ILE A 286 -2.67 16.50 0.54
CA ILE A 286 -3.98 16.46 1.21
C ILE A 286 -4.65 15.13 0.85
N ALA A 287 -4.73 14.22 1.81
CA ALA A 287 -5.41 12.95 1.66
C ALA A 287 -6.94 13.16 1.69
N LEU A 288 -7.57 13.30 0.53
CA LEU A 288 -9.03 13.50 0.43
C LEU A 288 -9.83 12.26 0.87
N LEU A 289 -9.27 11.06 0.69
CA LEU A 289 -9.95 9.81 0.99
C LEU A 289 -10.35 9.65 2.48
N PRO A 290 -9.49 9.91 3.47
CA PRO A 290 -9.87 9.91 4.88
C PRO A 290 -10.97 10.91 5.21
N ILE A 291 -11.00 12.08 4.58
CA ILE A 291 -12.03 13.10 4.78
C ILE A 291 -13.38 12.58 4.28
N LEU A 292 -13.43 12.05 3.06
CA LEU A 292 -14.63 11.45 2.49
C LEU A 292 -15.14 10.28 3.34
N PHE A 293 -14.20 9.44 3.82
CA PHE A 293 -14.52 8.34 4.71
C PHE A 293 -15.11 8.83 6.05
N ALA A 294 -14.56 9.89 6.63
CA ALA A 294 -15.06 10.48 7.86
C ALA A 294 -16.53 10.96 7.69
N VAL A 295 -16.82 11.68 6.60
CA VAL A 295 -18.17 12.15 6.29
C VAL A 295 -19.13 10.97 6.08
N ALA A 296 -18.72 9.98 5.29
CA ALA A 296 -19.53 8.78 5.03
C ALA A 296 -19.82 7.99 6.32
N ALA A 297 -18.83 7.81 7.19
CA ALA A 297 -18.99 7.10 8.45
C ALA A 297 -19.93 7.85 9.43
N LEU A 298 -19.85 9.18 9.47
CA LEU A 298 -20.75 10.00 10.28
C LEU A 298 -22.19 9.97 9.76
N LEU A 299 -22.40 10.03 8.46
CA LEU A 299 -23.74 9.87 7.85
C LEU A 299 -24.30 8.48 8.14
N PHE A 300 -23.45 7.44 7.97
CA PHE A 300 -23.86 6.06 8.25
C PHE A 300 -24.21 5.85 9.72
N SER A 301 -23.50 6.50 10.65
CA SER A 301 -23.83 6.44 12.08
C SER A 301 -25.20 7.01 12.41
N ARG A 302 -25.61 8.10 11.73
CA ARG A 302 -26.95 8.69 11.88
C ARG A 302 -28.04 7.75 11.37
N TRP A 303 -27.88 7.18 10.18
CA TRP A 303 -28.83 6.19 9.64
C TRP A 303 -28.97 4.96 10.51
N LEU A 304 -27.87 4.49 11.11
CA LEU A 304 -27.93 3.39 12.07
C LEU A 304 -28.69 3.77 13.33
N ALA A 305 -28.51 4.98 13.85
CA ALA A 305 -29.23 5.46 15.02
C ALA A 305 -30.74 5.56 14.75
N GLU A 306 -31.13 6.09 13.57
CA GLU A 306 -32.54 6.14 13.14
C GLU A 306 -33.13 4.73 12.99
N GLY A 307 -32.38 3.80 12.38
CA GLY A 307 -32.79 2.39 12.24
C GLY A 307 -32.98 1.67 13.59
N CYS A 308 -32.11 1.97 14.56
CA CYS A 308 -32.27 1.43 15.92
C CYS A 308 -33.52 2.00 16.62
N ALA A 309 -33.78 3.31 16.50
CA ALA A 309 -34.96 3.94 17.10
C ALA A 309 -36.27 3.37 16.51
N LEU A 310 -36.35 3.24 15.18
CA LEU A 310 -37.50 2.61 14.51
C LEU A 310 -37.73 1.16 14.95
N ARG A 311 -36.68 0.42 15.21
CA ARG A 311 -36.79 -0.94 15.72
C ARG A 311 -37.33 -0.98 17.15
N GLU A 312 -36.83 -0.11 18.04
CA GLU A 312 -37.29 0.01 19.41
C GLU A 312 -38.78 0.41 19.47
N GLU A 313 -39.22 1.33 18.59
CA GLU A 313 -40.63 1.69 18.47
C GLU A 313 -41.50 0.48 18.05
N ASN A 314 -41.04 -0.28 17.02
CA ASN A 314 -41.79 -1.49 16.58
C ASN A 314 -41.85 -2.58 17.62
N GLU A 315 -40.76 -2.81 18.38
CA GLU A 315 -40.76 -3.79 19.48
C GLU A 315 -41.67 -3.36 20.67
N GLY A 316 -41.91 -2.02 20.82
CA GLY A 316 -42.83 -1.50 21.80
C GLY A 316 -44.32 -1.64 21.43
N PHE A 317 -44.65 -2.02 20.20
CA PHE A 317 -46.03 -2.24 19.72
C PHE A 317 -46.47 -3.70 19.77
N ILE A 318 -45.59 -4.64 20.13
CA ILE A 318 -45.85 -6.07 20.26
C ILE A 318 -45.90 -6.44 21.76
#